data_6e7919625d0acc00d75df2d1204abff6
#
_entry.id   6e7919625d0acc00d75df2d1204abff6
#
_cell.length_a   1.000
_cell.length_b   1.000
_cell.length_c   1.000
_cell.angle_alpha   90.00
_cell.angle_beta   90.00
_cell.angle_gamma   90.00
#
_symmetry.space_group_name_H-M   'P 1'
#
loop_
_entity.id
_entity.type
_entity.pdbx_description
1 polymer ?
#
loop_
_entity_poly.entity_id
_entity_poly.type
_entity_poly.pdbx_seq_one_letter_code
_entity_poly.pdbx_strand_id
1 'polypeptide(L)'
;MTGVLILQQPSSSSPVDHWLLQADPRADLTLITGPRSVRRGEYAEGVKVVEAKDYFSPETMTIAYDEAQAMGADRIVSNAEQDVLRVAEVRDALGLPGMSARTALAFRDKLMMKRLFANAGLGAAPASAVRCVGDIVALTREHGRGVVKPLDGMGAKGLVTIDADARHADVLAAVTPVLDDLHAGRLMWEKYVVGDGLHCDVTLSGSGIKTFSVSRTLAPPGAYATHNYTSYTLDKSDPTYPEARRCVEHLVESLPRDHGATMLHFELFESPNGSGVTAGEVGARMGGGGIRAAVREATGRDLAREGYLLAAGLGDAITPTPPPETSAGWMLFTAVVPALGDPLPEWVASTWTRPRTTAEPQHSVDAVGGMIVRANSSAELRRALESIEWHAESG
;
A
#
# COMPACT_ATOMS: atom_id res chain seq x y z
N MET A 1 -29.69 -12.71 2.53
CA MET A 1 -29.07 -12.01 1.38
C MET A 1 -28.12 -11.02 1.99
N THR A 2 -26.83 -11.09 1.67
CA THR A 2 -25.83 -10.21 2.30
C THR A 2 -25.79 -8.90 1.55
N GLY A 3 -26.12 -7.78 2.22
CA GLY A 3 -26.04 -6.43 1.66
C GLY A 3 -24.61 -5.88 1.81
N VAL A 4 -23.93 -5.58 0.70
CA VAL A 4 -22.57 -5.05 0.72
C VAL A 4 -22.47 -3.74 -0.04
N LEU A 5 -22.08 -2.69 0.67
CA LEU A 5 -21.69 -1.42 0.05
C LEU A 5 -20.20 -1.43 -0.29
N ILE A 6 -19.86 -1.13 -1.53
CA ILE A 6 -18.49 -1.12 -2.04
C ILE A 6 -18.09 0.33 -2.32
N LEU A 7 -17.05 0.84 -1.64
CA LEU A 7 -16.36 2.06 -2.06
C LEU A 7 -15.17 1.69 -2.92
N GLN A 8 -15.18 2.14 -4.17
CA GLN A 8 -14.12 1.84 -5.13
C GLN A 8 -13.60 3.13 -5.76
N GLN A 9 -12.30 3.42 -5.53
CA GLN A 9 -11.66 4.57 -6.18
C GLN A 9 -11.79 4.49 -7.70
N PRO A 10 -11.98 5.64 -8.38
CA PRO A 10 -12.15 5.68 -9.84
C PRO A 10 -10.99 5.08 -10.62
N SER A 11 -9.77 5.13 -10.06
CA SER A 11 -8.56 4.56 -10.67
C SER A 11 -8.40 3.03 -10.46
N SER A 12 -9.27 2.41 -9.65
CA SER A 12 -9.19 0.97 -9.37
C SER A 12 -9.82 0.15 -10.49
N SER A 13 -9.06 -0.77 -11.07
CA SER A 13 -9.53 -1.76 -12.06
C SER A 13 -10.00 -3.09 -11.44
N SER A 14 -10.02 -3.21 -10.11
CA SER A 14 -10.41 -4.46 -9.43
C SER A 14 -11.90 -4.77 -9.65
N PRO A 15 -12.28 -5.95 -10.17
CA PRO A 15 -13.67 -6.32 -10.40
C PRO A 15 -14.32 -6.87 -9.11
N VAL A 16 -14.44 -6.01 -8.09
CA VAL A 16 -14.87 -6.37 -6.74
C VAL A 16 -16.27 -6.95 -6.73
N ASP A 17 -17.17 -6.31 -7.43
CA ASP A 17 -18.56 -6.75 -7.63
C ASP A 17 -18.64 -8.17 -8.20
N HIS A 18 -17.87 -8.45 -9.26
CA HIS A 18 -17.79 -9.80 -9.82
C HIS A 18 -17.25 -10.82 -8.81
N TRP A 19 -16.23 -10.48 -8.02
CA TRP A 19 -15.68 -11.38 -7.02
C TRP A 19 -16.68 -11.72 -5.92
N LEU A 20 -17.43 -10.71 -5.47
CA LEU A 20 -18.43 -10.90 -4.42
C LEU A 20 -19.61 -11.72 -4.94
N LEU A 21 -20.10 -11.47 -6.16
CA LEU A 21 -21.18 -12.27 -6.78
C LEU A 21 -20.75 -13.70 -7.13
N GLN A 22 -19.47 -13.92 -7.46
CA GLN A 22 -18.94 -15.29 -7.62
C GLN A 22 -18.94 -16.07 -6.30
N ALA A 23 -18.71 -15.38 -5.17
CA ALA A 23 -18.69 -15.98 -3.85
C ALA A 23 -20.11 -16.17 -3.25
N ASP A 24 -20.99 -15.20 -3.42
CA ASP A 24 -22.41 -15.26 -3.09
C ASP A 24 -23.26 -14.64 -4.22
N PRO A 25 -23.82 -15.46 -5.12
CA PRO A 25 -24.65 -14.97 -6.23
C PRO A 25 -25.95 -14.25 -5.79
N ARG A 26 -26.29 -14.31 -4.50
CA ARG A 26 -27.47 -13.65 -3.96
C ARG A 26 -27.14 -12.37 -3.20
N ALA A 27 -25.87 -11.96 -3.16
CA ALA A 27 -25.48 -10.72 -2.50
C ALA A 27 -26.17 -9.52 -3.17
N ASP A 28 -26.68 -8.60 -2.36
CA ASP A 28 -27.17 -7.29 -2.82
C ASP A 28 -25.99 -6.30 -2.77
N LEU A 29 -25.61 -5.75 -3.93
CA LEU A 29 -24.42 -4.93 -4.06
C LEU A 29 -24.76 -3.52 -4.52
N THR A 30 -24.29 -2.53 -3.75
CA THR A 30 -24.21 -1.13 -4.18
C THR A 30 -22.75 -0.71 -4.25
N LEU A 31 -22.32 -0.15 -5.39
CA LEU A 31 -20.97 0.31 -5.62
C LEU A 31 -20.94 1.83 -5.80
N ILE A 32 -20.17 2.52 -4.95
CA ILE A 32 -19.92 3.96 -5.06
C ILE A 32 -18.56 4.19 -5.68
N THR A 33 -18.52 5.03 -6.73
CA THR A 33 -17.29 5.43 -7.41
C THR A 33 -17.43 6.85 -7.97
N GLY A 34 -16.40 7.34 -8.67
CA GLY A 34 -16.47 8.65 -9.35
C GLY A 34 -16.74 8.54 -10.84
N PRO A 35 -17.10 9.66 -11.51
CA PRO A 35 -17.48 9.70 -12.92
C PRO A 35 -16.33 9.33 -13.87
N ARG A 36 -15.08 9.32 -13.40
CA ARG A 36 -13.89 8.93 -14.15
C ARG A 36 -13.44 7.49 -13.83
N SER A 37 -14.36 6.63 -13.38
CA SER A 37 -14.02 5.24 -13.11
C SER A 37 -13.45 4.55 -14.34
N VAL A 38 -12.30 3.92 -14.19
CA VAL A 38 -11.66 3.11 -15.27
C VAL A 38 -12.46 1.87 -15.62
N ARG A 39 -13.42 1.47 -14.76
CA ARG A 39 -14.33 0.32 -14.95
C ARG A 39 -15.69 0.70 -15.53
N ARG A 40 -15.86 1.93 -16.01
CA ARG A 40 -17.16 2.39 -16.53
C ARG A 40 -17.67 1.45 -17.62
N GLY A 41 -18.86 0.86 -17.39
CA GLY A 41 -19.46 -0.13 -18.29
C GLY A 41 -19.03 -1.58 -18.07
N GLU A 42 -18.14 -1.85 -17.11
CA GLU A 42 -17.62 -3.20 -16.79
C GLU A 42 -18.14 -3.74 -15.44
N TYR A 43 -19.26 -3.19 -14.94
CA TYR A 43 -19.85 -3.66 -13.69
C TYR A 43 -20.73 -4.90 -13.93
N ALA A 44 -20.79 -5.78 -12.93
CA ALA A 44 -21.65 -6.96 -12.99
C ALA A 44 -23.13 -6.58 -13.10
N GLU A 45 -23.90 -7.41 -13.78
CA GLU A 45 -25.36 -7.23 -13.91
C GLU A 45 -26.04 -7.25 -12.52
N GLY A 46 -27.01 -6.36 -12.33
CA GLY A 46 -27.76 -6.25 -11.08
C GLY A 46 -27.08 -5.42 -9.98
N VAL A 47 -25.83 -4.97 -10.17
CA VAL A 47 -25.16 -4.08 -9.22
C VAL A 47 -25.66 -2.65 -9.38
N LYS A 48 -26.12 -2.04 -8.25
CA LYS A 48 -26.43 -0.61 -8.23
C LYS A 48 -25.14 0.19 -8.21
N VAL A 49 -24.90 1.01 -9.23
CA VAL A 49 -23.72 1.90 -9.29
C VAL A 49 -24.14 3.33 -9.01
N VAL A 50 -23.48 3.95 -8.04
CA VAL A 50 -23.69 5.35 -7.64
C VAL A 50 -22.43 6.15 -7.96
N GLU A 51 -22.54 7.15 -8.84
CA GLU A 51 -21.43 8.04 -9.19
C GLU A 51 -21.42 9.26 -8.25
N ALA A 52 -20.45 9.34 -7.33
CA ALA A 52 -20.19 10.54 -6.54
C ALA A 52 -19.50 11.59 -7.43
N LYS A 53 -20.03 12.80 -7.49
CA LYS A 53 -19.53 13.88 -8.34
C LYS A 53 -18.04 14.17 -8.12
N ASP A 54 -17.62 14.18 -6.87
CA ASP A 54 -16.22 14.18 -6.45
C ASP A 54 -16.03 13.07 -5.41
N TYR A 55 -15.42 11.97 -5.85
CA TYR A 55 -15.22 10.80 -5.01
C TYR A 55 -14.47 11.09 -3.71
N PHE A 56 -13.56 12.06 -3.71
CA PHE A 56 -12.73 12.37 -2.55
C PHE A 56 -13.34 13.42 -1.63
N SER A 57 -14.45 14.03 -2.01
CA SER A 57 -15.15 15.00 -1.17
C SER A 57 -15.80 14.35 0.05
N PRO A 58 -16.05 15.10 1.13
CA PRO A 58 -16.82 14.63 2.29
C PRO A 58 -18.24 14.17 1.94
N GLU A 59 -18.86 14.75 0.90
CA GLU A 59 -20.20 14.39 0.44
C GLU A 59 -20.31 12.91 0.05
N THR A 60 -19.22 12.30 -0.45
CA THR A 60 -19.21 10.87 -0.76
C THR A 60 -19.47 10.02 0.47
N MET A 61 -19.08 10.46 1.67
CA MET A 61 -19.37 9.74 2.90
C MET A 61 -20.83 9.88 3.34
N THR A 62 -21.47 11.02 3.06
CA THR A 62 -22.92 11.17 3.22
C THR A 62 -23.66 10.22 2.28
N ILE A 63 -23.27 10.17 1.01
CA ILE A 63 -23.83 9.21 0.05
C ILE A 63 -23.64 7.77 0.53
N ALA A 64 -22.43 7.43 1.03
CA ALA A 64 -22.14 6.09 1.52
C ALA A 64 -22.99 5.72 2.75
N TYR A 65 -23.22 6.65 3.65
CA TYR A 65 -24.11 6.46 4.81
C TYR A 65 -25.56 6.24 4.36
N ASP A 66 -26.09 7.11 3.51
CA ASP A 66 -27.47 7.05 3.03
C ASP A 66 -27.74 5.76 2.24
N GLU A 67 -26.84 5.38 1.33
CA GLU A 67 -26.95 4.16 0.54
C GLU A 67 -26.85 2.90 1.42
N ALA A 68 -25.92 2.87 2.38
CA ALA A 68 -25.78 1.75 3.31
C ALA A 68 -27.02 1.58 4.15
N GLN A 69 -27.62 2.68 4.65
CA GLN A 69 -28.85 2.66 5.40
C GLN A 69 -30.05 2.22 4.55
N ALA A 70 -30.19 2.77 3.34
CA ALA A 70 -31.31 2.48 2.44
C ALA A 70 -31.35 1.00 1.99
N MET A 71 -30.18 0.39 1.73
CA MET A 71 -30.10 -1.02 1.33
C MET A 71 -30.08 -1.98 2.54
N GLY A 72 -29.99 -1.47 3.78
CA GLY A 72 -29.80 -2.30 4.96
C GLY A 72 -28.47 -3.07 4.91
N ALA A 73 -27.37 -2.38 4.60
CA ALA A 73 -26.09 -3.01 4.41
C ALA A 73 -25.62 -3.80 5.64
N ASP A 74 -25.12 -5.01 5.43
CA ASP A 74 -24.45 -5.80 6.46
C ASP A 74 -22.96 -5.47 6.54
N ARG A 75 -22.38 -4.99 5.44
CA ARG A 75 -20.94 -4.71 5.31
C ARG A 75 -20.69 -3.48 4.43
N ILE A 76 -19.60 -2.77 4.75
CA ILE A 76 -19.03 -1.77 3.86
C ILE A 76 -17.58 -2.16 3.60
N VAL A 77 -17.18 -2.24 2.33
CA VAL A 77 -15.85 -2.68 1.93
C VAL A 77 -15.12 -1.65 1.08
N SER A 78 -13.85 -1.47 1.33
CA SER A 78 -12.89 -0.73 0.50
C SER A 78 -11.48 -1.27 0.73
N ASN A 79 -10.58 -1.02 -0.22
CA ASN A 79 -9.17 -1.40 -0.14
C ASN A 79 -8.25 -0.23 -0.54
N ALA A 80 -8.74 0.98 -0.45
CA ALA A 80 -7.97 2.16 -0.81
C ALA A 80 -7.48 2.88 0.45
N GLU A 81 -6.21 3.29 0.43
CA GLU A 81 -5.56 4.01 1.53
C GLU A 81 -6.40 5.18 2.06
N GLN A 82 -6.96 5.97 1.14
CA GLN A 82 -7.75 7.15 1.47
C GLN A 82 -9.11 6.81 2.08
N ASP A 83 -9.62 5.59 1.84
CA ASP A 83 -10.94 5.18 2.32
C ASP A 83 -10.90 4.46 3.67
N VAL A 84 -9.70 4.05 4.14
CA VAL A 84 -9.55 3.29 5.38
C VAL A 84 -10.28 3.95 6.57
N LEU A 85 -10.01 5.24 6.80
CA LEU A 85 -10.66 5.98 7.89
C LEU A 85 -12.11 6.37 7.54
N ARG A 86 -12.33 6.89 6.32
CA ARG A 86 -13.64 7.34 5.85
C ARG A 86 -14.71 6.25 5.96
N VAL A 87 -14.39 5.04 5.50
CA VAL A 87 -15.30 3.89 5.57
C VAL A 87 -15.50 3.41 7.02
N ALA A 88 -14.45 3.49 7.84
CA ALA A 88 -14.56 3.13 9.25
C ALA A 88 -15.51 4.06 10.02
N GLU A 89 -15.49 5.37 9.72
CA GLU A 89 -16.44 6.34 10.32
C GLU A 89 -17.89 6.02 9.97
N VAL A 90 -18.16 5.65 8.70
CA VAL A 90 -19.53 5.25 8.29
C VAL A 90 -19.94 3.94 8.97
N ARG A 91 -19.03 2.96 9.11
CA ARG A 91 -19.32 1.71 9.85
C ARG A 91 -19.67 1.98 11.30
N ASP A 92 -18.89 2.82 11.99
CA ASP A 92 -19.13 3.18 13.39
C ASP A 92 -20.50 3.87 13.55
N ALA A 93 -20.84 4.80 12.64
CA ALA A 93 -22.11 5.52 12.67
C ALA A 93 -23.35 4.60 12.47
N LEU A 94 -23.18 3.50 11.72
CA LEU A 94 -24.23 2.54 11.43
C LEU A 94 -24.17 1.27 12.31
N GLY A 95 -23.17 1.14 13.19
CA GLY A 95 -22.96 -0.06 14.00
C GLY A 95 -22.60 -1.30 13.18
N LEU A 96 -21.99 -1.12 12.02
CA LEU A 96 -21.64 -2.22 11.11
C LEU A 96 -20.29 -2.86 11.49
N PRO A 97 -20.14 -4.17 11.28
CA PRO A 97 -18.91 -4.86 11.61
C PRO A 97 -17.76 -4.48 10.65
N GLY A 98 -16.55 -4.54 11.17
CA GLY A 98 -15.30 -4.22 10.46
C GLY A 98 -14.40 -3.34 11.31
N MET A 99 -13.39 -2.73 10.68
CA MET A 99 -12.46 -1.86 11.37
C MET A 99 -13.17 -0.58 11.86
N SER A 100 -13.07 -0.27 13.16
CA SER A 100 -13.55 0.98 13.73
C SER A 100 -12.69 2.17 13.31
N ALA A 101 -13.23 3.40 13.38
CA ALA A 101 -12.49 4.62 13.11
C ALA A 101 -11.26 4.77 14.02
N ARG A 102 -11.37 4.37 15.29
CA ARG A 102 -10.22 4.36 16.21
C ARG A 102 -9.09 3.44 15.75
N THR A 103 -9.41 2.25 15.29
CA THR A 103 -8.42 1.30 14.77
C THR A 103 -7.88 1.78 13.42
N ALA A 104 -8.75 2.27 12.52
CA ALA A 104 -8.38 2.80 11.22
C ALA A 104 -7.38 3.97 11.33
N LEU A 105 -7.57 4.85 12.32
CA LEU A 105 -6.66 5.96 12.56
C LEU A 105 -5.24 5.50 12.86
N ALA A 106 -5.05 4.39 13.57
CA ALA A 106 -3.72 3.84 13.85
C ALA A 106 -2.98 3.33 12.60
N PHE A 107 -3.72 3.05 11.53
CA PHE A 107 -3.17 2.70 10.22
C PHE A 107 -3.07 3.88 9.25
N ARG A 108 -3.44 5.09 9.68
CA ARG A 108 -3.38 6.31 8.86
C ARG A 108 -2.47 7.38 9.46
N ASP A 109 -2.51 7.60 10.76
CA ASP A 109 -1.63 8.52 11.47
C ASP A 109 -0.30 7.84 11.80
N LYS A 110 0.78 8.31 11.17
CA LYS A 110 2.11 7.69 11.31
C LYS A 110 2.67 7.75 12.74
N LEU A 111 2.30 8.72 13.55
CA LEU A 111 2.73 8.76 14.97
C LEU A 111 1.93 7.76 15.82
N MET A 112 0.64 7.60 15.55
CA MET A 112 -0.14 6.52 16.17
C MET A 112 0.36 5.15 15.74
N MET A 113 0.74 5.00 14.48
CA MET A 113 1.37 3.78 13.94
C MET A 113 2.69 3.44 14.65
N LYS A 114 3.56 4.45 14.96
CA LYS A 114 4.76 4.21 15.77
C LYS A 114 4.43 3.71 17.19
N ARG A 115 3.36 4.19 17.79
CA ARG A 115 2.86 3.65 19.08
C ARG A 115 2.37 2.22 18.93
N LEU A 116 1.71 1.88 17.82
CA LEU A 116 1.29 0.51 17.53
C LEU A 116 2.51 -0.42 17.46
N PHE A 117 3.59 -0.02 16.78
CA PHE A 117 4.83 -0.77 16.72
C PHE A 117 5.47 -0.94 18.10
N ALA A 118 5.54 0.12 18.90
CA ALA A 118 6.08 0.08 20.24
C ALA A 118 5.29 -0.90 21.16
N ASN A 119 3.96 -0.89 21.06
CA ASN A 119 3.10 -1.82 21.80
C ASN A 119 3.31 -3.28 21.38
N ALA A 120 3.65 -3.51 20.10
CA ALA A 120 4.00 -4.83 19.58
C ALA A 120 5.45 -5.26 19.93
N GLY A 121 6.22 -4.43 20.62
CA GLY A 121 7.65 -4.70 20.89
C GLY A 121 8.54 -4.61 19.65
N LEU A 122 8.07 -3.96 18.58
CA LEU A 122 8.83 -3.82 17.35
C LEU A 122 9.74 -2.59 17.40
N GLY A 123 10.97 -2.74 16.90
CA GLY A 123 11.88 -1.62 16.66
C GLY A 123 11.33 -0.70 15.58
N ALA A 124 11.23 0.58 15.92
CA ALA A 124 10.88 1.63 14.96
C ALA A 124 11.83 2.82 15.12
N ALA A 125 12.03 3.58 14.05
CA ALA A 125 12.88 4.77 14.10
C ALA A 125 12.28 5.83 15.05
N PRO A 126 13.12 6.61 15.77
CA PRO A 126 12.68 7.79 16.51
C PRO A 126 11.86 8.73 15.62
N ALA A 127 10.73 9.18 16.13
CA ALA A 127 9.81 10.02 15.37
C ALA A 127 9.07 11.01 16.27
N SER A 128 8.78 12.21 15.78
CA SER A 128 8.10 13.28 16.51
C SER A 128 7.27 14.16 15.60
N ALA A 129 6.17 14.70 16.13
CA ALA A 129 5.45 15.78 15.45
C ALA A 129 6.34 17.03 15.38
N VAL A 130 6.22 17.78 14.28
CA VAL A 130 6.93 19.05 14.08
C VAL A 130 5.95 20.14 13.68
N ARG A 131 6.21 21.37 14.14
CA ARG A 131 5.34 22.53 13.88
C ARG A 131 6.11 23.74 13.38
N CYS A 132 7.43 23.70 13.48
CA CYS A 132 8.30 24.77 12.99
C CYS A 132 9.65 24.20 12.54
N VAL A 133 10.40 25.00 11.80
CA VAL A 133 11.76 24.65 11.34
C VAL A 133 12.69 24.35 12.53
N GLY A 134 12.50 25.05 13.66
CA GLY A 134 13.29 24.84 14.88
C GLY A 134 13.15 23.44 15.45
N ASP A 135 11.95 22.84 15.40
CA ASP A 135 11.71 21.45 15.84
C ASP A 135 12.53 20.48 14.98
N ILE A 136 12.49 20.65 13.63
CA ILE A 136 13.20 19.82 12.68
C ILE A 136 14.73 19.91 12.93
N VAL A 137 15.26 21.12 13.09
CA VAL A 137 16.67 21.34 13.38
C VAL A 137 17.09 20.68 14.69
N ALA A 138 16.28 20.79 15.74
CA ALA A 138 16.57 20.19 17.04
C ALA A 138 16.63 18.65 16.94
N LEU A 139 15.62 18.03 16.33
CA LEU A 139 15.54 16.57 16.14
C LEU A 139 16.68 16.06 15.24
N THR A 140 17.01 16.80 14.18
CA THR A 140 18.12 16.43 13.29
C THR A 140 19.47 16.50 14.01
N ARG A 141 19.69 17.50 14.89
CA ARG A 141 20.91 17.57 15.71
C ARG A 141 21.01 16.43 16.72
N GLU A 142 19.90 16.02 17.29
CA GLU A 142 19.86 14.95 18.31
C GLU A 142 20.02 13.55 17.69
N HIS A 143 19.37 13.30 16.55
CA HIS A 143 19.23 11.96 16.00
C HIS A 143 19.98 11.73 14.66
N GLY A 144 20.54 12.77 14.07
CA GLY A 144 21.19 12.73 12.75
C GLY A 144 20.19 12.93 11.59
N ARG A 145 20.55 12.44 10.41
CA ARG A 145 19.73 12.55 9.19
C ARG A 145 18.30 12.12 9.42
N GLY A 146 17.35 12.89 8.91
CA GLY A 146 15.92 12.63 9.10
C GLY A 146 15.08 12.80 7.84
N VAL A 147 13.82 12.42 7.96
CA VAL A 147 12.78 12.60 6.94
C VAL A 147 11.62 13.37 7.54
N VAL A 148 11.20 14.44 6.89
CA VAL A 148 9.95 15.16 7.20
C VAL A 148 8.88 14.69 6.22
N LYS A 149 7.71 14.32 6.74
CA LYS A 149 6.61 13.78 5.92
C LYS A 149 5.24 14.06 6.55
N PRO A 150 4.15 14.09 5.74
CA PRO A 150 2.80 14.23 6.28
C PRO A 150 2.42 13.05 7.18
N LEU A 151 1.66 13.34 8.25
CA LEU A 151 1.17 12.32 9.20
C LEU A 151 0.31 11.25 8.51
N ASP A 152 -0.51 11.65 7.55
CA ASP A 152 -1.45 10.81 6.81
C ASP A 152 -1.10 10.67 5.31
N GLY A 153 0.12 11.08 4.92
CA GLY A 153 0.61 11.01 3.54
C GLY A 153 0.72 9.58 3.02
N MET A 154 0.74 9.44 1.70
CA MET A 154 0.93 8.17 0.99
C MET A 154 1.74 8.38 -0.29
N GLY A 155 2.38 7.31 -0.79
CA GLY A 155 3.12 7.32 -2.05
C GLY A 155 4.31 8.29 -2.06
N ALA A 156 4.97 8.50 -0.93
CA ALA A 156 6.09 9.43 -0.74
C ALA A 156 5.78 10.93 -1.03
N LYS A 157 4.51 11.30 -1.22
CA LYS A 157 4.12 12.69 -1.47
C LYS A 157 4.42 13.56 -0.25
N GLY A 158 5.10 14.69 -0.47
CA GLY A 158 5.48 15.63 0.60
C GLY A 158 6.61 15.13 1.51
N LEU A 159 7.35 14.10 1.08
CA LEU A 159 8.52 13.60 1.79
C LEU A 159 9.73 14.51 1.49
N VAL A 160 10.39 14.98 2.55
CA VAL A 160 11.57 15.85 2.49
C VAL A 160 12.69 15.22 3.34
N THR A 161 13.84 14.95 2.74
CA THR A 161 15.01 14.44 3.47
C THR A 161 15.82 15.62 4.02
N ILE A 162 16.27 15.53 5.27
CA ILE A 162 17.09 16.53 5.96
C ILE A 162 18.41 15.89 6.35
N ASP A 163 19.51 16.42 5.83
CA ASP A 163 20.85 15.90 6.14
C ASP A 163 21.29 16.26 7.56
N ALA A 164 22.15 15.44 8.15
CA ALA A 164 22.55 15.55 9.56
C ALA A 164 23.23 16.89 9.92
N ASP A 165 23.89 17.53 8.96
CA ASP A 165 24.62 18.79 9.09
C ASP A 165 23.84 20.00 8.55
N ALA A 166 22.56 19.81 8.16
CA ALA A 166 21.72 20.86 7.61
C ALA A 166 21.54 22.00 8.62
N ARG A 167 21.81 23.24 8.18
CA ARG A 167 21.59 24.45 8.95
C ARG A 167 20.14 24.89 8.85
N HIS A 168 19.71 25.77 9.73
CA HIS A 168 18.34 26.31 9.74
C HIS A 168 17.88 26.83 8.36
N ALA A 169 18.75 27.51 7.62
CA ALA A 169 18.40 28.02 6.28
C ALA A 169 18.21 26.88 5.25
N ASP A 170 19.01 25.83 5.35
CA ASP A 170 18.94 24.67 4.46
C ASP A 170 17.63 23.88 4.73
N VAL A 171 17.29 23.71 6.03
CA VAL A 171 16.02 23.09 6.44
C VAL A 171 14.82 23.90 5.97
N LEU A 172 14.85 25.24 6.16
CA LEU A 172 13.76 26.12 5.71
C LEU A 172 13.56 26.00 4.19
N ALA A 173 14.63 26.06 3.43
CA ALA A 173 14.56 25.91 1.98
C ALA A 173 13.95 24.56 1.57
N ALA A 174 14.39 23.47 2.22
CA ALA A 174 13.91 22.13 1.93
C ALA A 174 12.42 21.93 2.24
N VAL A 175 11.91 22.51 3.36
CA VAL A 175 10.49 22.35 3.75
C VAL A 175 9.56 23.42 3.20
N THR A 176 10.07 24.40 2.43
CA THR A 176 9.25 25.47 1.83
C THR A 176 8.03 24.93 1.06
N PRO A 177 8.13 23.82 0.28
CA PRO A 177 6.98 23.27 -0.44
C PRO A 177 5.86 22.70 0.46
N VAL A 178 6.17 22.42 1.74
CA VAL A 178 5.26 21.82 2.73
C VAL A 178 5.07 22.70 3.96
N LEU A 179 5.41 23.98 3.86
CA LEU A 179 5.43 24.91 5.00
C LEU A 179 4.05 25.13 5.63
N ASP A 180 2.99 25.17 4.84
CA ASP A 180 1.62 25.28 5.33
C ASP A 180 1.22 24.06 6.15
N ASP A 181 1.62 22.86 5.72
CA ASP A 181 1.39 21.63 6.46
C ASP A 181 2.21 21.60 7.76
N LEU A 182 3.44 22.13 7.73
CA LEU A 182 4.28 22.27 8.92
C LEU A 182 3.61 23.16 9.97
N HIS A 183 3.18 24.35 9.59
CA HIS A 183 2.53 25.30 10.52
C HIS A 183 1.17 24.78 11.01
N ALA A 184 0.46 24.02 10.20
CA ALA A 184 -0.79 23.36 10.60
C ALA A 184 -0.58 22.14 11.51
N GLY A 185 0.67 21.74 11.80
CA GLY A 185 0.99 20.59 12.63
C GLY A 185 0.63 19.24 11.99
N ARG A 186 0.60 19.20 10.65
CA ARG A 186 0.29 17.98 9.88
C ARG A 186 1.52 17.16 9.49
N LEU A 187 2.72 17.58 9.91
CA LEU A 187 3.98 16.90 9.61
C LEU A 187 4.60 16.24 10.82
N MET A 188 5.38 15.21 10.54
CA MET A 188 6.30 14.58 11.47
C MET A 188 7.73 14.59 10.94
N TRP A 189 8.69 14.54 11.85
CA TRP A 189 10.07 14.18 11.58
C TRP A 189 10.28 12.73 12.02
N GLU A 190 11.04 11.97 11.24
CA GLU A 190 11.47 10.60 11.56
C GLU A 190 12.94 10.45 11.23
N LYS A 191 13.71 9.75 12.10
CA LYS A 191 15.10 9.43 11.82
C LYS A 191 15.19 8.60 10.54
N TYR A 192 16.09 9.00 9.63
CA TYR A 192 16.34 8.25 8.41
C TYR A 192 16.87 6.85 8.73
N VAL A 193 16.20 5.81 8.23
CA VAL A 193 16.62 4.42 8.38
C VAL A 193 17.47 4.03 7.19
N VAL A 194 18.70 3.61 7.45
CA VAL A 194 19.59 3.06 6.42
C VAL A 194 19.31 1.57 6.29
N GLY A 195 19.07 1.10 5.08
CA GLY A 195 18.79 -0.31 4.81
C GLY A 195 18.01 -0.52 3.54
N ASP A 196 17.90 -1.76 3.11
CA ASP A 196 17.11 -2.14 1.97
C ASP A 196 15.61 -2.10 2.33
N GLY A 197 14.81 -1.49 1.48
CA GLY A 197 13.35 -1.46 1.63
C GLY A 197 12.76 -2.85 1.43
N LEU A 198 11.92 -3.26 2.38
CA LEU A 198 11.09 -4.46 2.27
C LEU A 198 9.63 -4.04 2.33
N HIS A 199 8.76 -4.80 1.68
CA HIS A 199 7.34 -4.74 1.97
C HIS A 199 6.77 -6.13 2.20
N CYS A 200 5.85 -6.23 3.18
CA CYS A 200 5.10 -7.45 3.44
C CYS A 200 3.63 -7.18 3.20
N ASP A 201 3.01 -8.06 2.43
CA ASP A 201 1.60 -7.98 2.09
C ASP A 201 0.88 -9.21 2.64
N VAL A 202 -0.15 -8.98 3.45
CA VAL A 202 -0.86 -10.06 4.13
C VAL A 202 -2.36 -9.91 4.03
N THR A 203 -3.07 -11.04 4.03
CA THR A 203 -4.50 -11.11 4.30
C THR A 203 -4.77 -11.78 5.64
N LEU A 204 -5.76 -11.28 6.36
CA LEU A 204 -6.08 -11.68 7.73
C LEU A 204 -7.52 -12.16 7.86
N SER A 205 -7.72 -13.20 8.65
CA SER A 205 -9.04 -13.61 9.14
C SER A 205 -8.99 -13.71 10.65
N GLY A 206 -9.64 -12.77 11.34
CA GLY A 206 -9.41 -12.56 12.76
C GLY A 206 -7.93 -12.25 13.03
N SER A 207 -7.31 -12.89 14.00
CA SER A 207 -5.87 -12.77 14.30
C SER A 207 -4.99 -13.70 13.45
N GLY A 208 -5.56 -14.44 12.49
CA GLY A 208 -4.83 -15.42 11.68
C GLY A 208 -4.40 -14.86 10.33
N ILE A 209 -3.12 -15.02 10.00
CA ILE A 209 -2.58 -14.72 8.68
C ILE A 209 -3.02 -15.84 7.70
N LYS A 210 -3.71 -15.46 6.62
CA LYS A 210 -4.16 -16.37 5.55
C LYS A 210 -3.16 -16.45 4.41
N THR A 211 -2.67 -15.29 3.96
CA THR A 211 -1.65 -15.18 2.93
C THR A 211 -0.57 -14.24 3.42
N PHE A 212 0.68 -14.58 3.18
CA PHE A 212 1.84 -13.78 3.52
C PHE A 212 2.80 -13.75 2.33
N SER A 213 3.24 -12.56 1.97
CA SER A 213 4.31 -12.34 1.00
C SER A 213 5.27 -11.29 1.55
N VAL A 214 6.55 -11.47 1.33
CA VAL A 214 7.57 -10.46 1.58
C VAL A 214 8.34 -10.21 0.30
N SER A 215 8.66 -8.95 0.04
CA SER A 215 9.39 -8.52 -1.16
C SER A 215 10.47 -7.52 -0.78
N ARG A 216 11.55 -7.49 -1.56
CA ARG A 216 12.65 -6.52 -1.44
C ARG A 216 12.55 -5.50 -2.58
N THR A 217 12.71 -4.22 -2.24
CA THR A 217 12.75 -3.12 -3.19
C THR A 217 14.19 -2.87 -3.63
N LEU A 218 14.44 -2.71 -4.92
CA LEU A 218 15.79 -2.42 -5.46
C LEU A 218 16.09 -0.92 -5.57
N ALA A 219 15.08 -0.07 -5.56
CA ALA A 219 15.24 1.39 -5.60
C ALA A 219 14.83 2.03 -4.27
N PRO A 220 15.52 3.10 -3.83
CA PRO A 220 15.11 3.82 -2.63
C PRO A 220 13.68 4.38 -2.75
N PRO A 221 12.90 4.45 -1.66
CA PRO A 221 11.62 5.13 -1.66
C PRO A 221 11.75 6.57 -2.16
N GLY A 222 10.84 7.00 -3.04
CA GLY A 222 10.85 8.36 -3.60
C GLY A 222 11.78 8.58 -4.80
N ALA A 223 12.50 7.58 -5.26
CA ALA A 223 13.41 7.69 -6.41
C ALA A 223 12.71 7.61 -7.79
N TYR A 224 11.40 7.84 -7.88
CA TYR A 224 10.60 7.71 -9.11
C TYR A 224 11.05 8.63 -10.26
N ALA A 225 11.65 9.77 -9.95
CA ALA A 225 12.12 10.71 -10.97
C ALA A 225 13.42 10.26 -11.68
N THR A 226 14.18 9.39 -11.03
CA THR A 226 15.53 9.02 -11.46
C THR A 226 15.76 7.53 -11.67
N HIS A 227 14.83 6.68 -11.18
CA HIS A 227 14.98 5.23 -11.23
C HIS A 227 13.66 4.55 -11.60
N ASN A 228 13.75 3.45 -12.32
CA ASN A 228 12.63 2.52 -12.43
C ASN A 228 12.34 1.92 -11.07
N TYR A 229 11.06 1.88 -10.69
CA TYR A 229 10.67 1.34 -9.39
C TYR A 229 10.45 -0.16 -9.48
N THR A 230 11.20 -0.91 -8.70
CA THR A 230 11.28 -2.37 -8.81
C THR A 230 11.25 -3.04 -7.46
N SER A 231 10.55 -4.15 -7.39
CA SER A 231 10.51 -5.04 -6.23
C SER A 231 10.34 -6.49 -6.66
N TYR A 232 10.83 -7.42 -5.84
CA TYR A 232 10.70 -8.86 -6.08
C TYR A 232 10.45 -9.62 -4.78
N THR A 233 9.67 -10.70 -4.87
CA THR A 233 9.34 -11.56 -3.71
C THR A 233 10.57 -12.34 -3.25
N LEU A 234 10.73 -12.44 -1.95
CA LEU A 234 11.71 -13.31 -1.32
C LEU A 234 11.13 -14.72 -1.16
N ASP A 235 11.91 -15.71 -1.46
CA ASP A 235 11.56 -17.10 -1.15
C ASP A 235 11.92 -17.43 0.31
N LYS A 236 11.43 -18.57 0.80
CA LYS A 236 11.59 -18.98 2.20
C LYS A 236 13.03 -19.26 2.60
N SER A 237 13.94 -19.43 1.63
CA SER A 237 15.37 -19.67 1.87
C SER A 237 16.16 -18.37 2.06
N ASP A 238 15.58 -17.21 1.69
CA ASP A 238 16.20 -15.92 1.96
C ASP A 238 16.25 -15.68 3.47
N PRO A 239 17.41 -15.33 4.04
CA PRO A 239 17.59 -15.16 5.50
C PRO A 239 16.70 -14.04 6.08
N THR A 240 16.27 -13.07 5.27
CA THR A 240 15.39 -11.97 5.68
C THR A 240 13.93 -12.42 5.82
N TYR A 241 13.53 -13.47 5.10
CA TYR A 241 12.13 -13.94 5.11
C TYR A 241 11.60 -14.25 6.51
N PRO A 242 12.26 -15.07 7.36
CA PRO A 242 11.75 -15.37 8.69
C PRO A 242 11.74 -14.16 9.63
N GLU A 243 12.65 -13.20 9.46
CA GLU A 243 12.71 -11.97 10.25
C GLU A 243 11.52 -11.07 9.94
N ALA A 244 11.29 -10.80 8.65
CA ALA A 244 10.15 -10.01 8.18
C ALA A 244 8.82 -10.66 8.61
N ARG A 245 8.72 -11.99 8.52
CA ARG A 245 7.52 -12.73 8.94
C ARG A 245 7.26 -12.58 10.44
N ARG A 246 8.28 -12.73 11.30
CA ARG A 246 8.14 -12.53 12.74
C ARG A 246 7.69 -11.11 13.10
N CYS A 247 8.25 -10.10 12.42
CA CYS A 247 7.83 -8.72 12.60
C CYS A 247 6.33 -8.54 12.36
N VAL A 248 5.83 -9.09 11.25
CA VAL A 248 4.40 -9.04 10.90
C VAL A 248 3.55 -9.81 11.90
N GLU A 249 3.95 -11.02 12.29
CA GLU A 249 3.22 -11.86 13.26
C GLU A 249 3.09 -11.16 14.62
N HIS A 250 4.15 -10.57 15.15
CA HIS A 250 4.14 -9.81 16.41
C HIS A 250 3.16 -8.63 16.35
N LEU A 251 3.13 -7.89 15.22
CA LEU A 251 2.16 -6.81 15.09
C LEU A 251 0.72 -7.35 15.05
N VAL A 252 0.45 -8.36 14.25
CA VAL A 252 -0.89 -8.95 14.10
C VAL A 252 -1.40 -9.49 15.44
N GLU A 253 -0.53 -10.17 16.20
CA GLU A 253 -0.86 -10.68 17.54
C GLU A 253 -1.13 -9.57 18.57
N SER A 254 -0.53 -8.40 18.41
CA SER A 254 -0.72 -7.25 19.30
C SER A 254 -1.98 -6.43 18.97
N LEU A 255 -2.60 -6.64 17.81
CA LEU A 255 -3.84 -5.95 17.44
C LEU A 255 -5.00 -6.39 18.35
N PRO A 256 -5.96 -5.49 18.63
CA PRO A 256 -7.21 -5.88 19.28
C PRO A 256 -7.90 -7.03 18.54
N ARG A 257 -8.56 -7.95 19.24
CA ARG A 257 -9.23 -9.10 18.61
C ARG A 257 -10.29 -8.70 17.58
N ASP A 258 -10.88 -7.54 17.76
CA ASP A 258 -11.90 -6.93 16.91
C ASP A 258 -11.32 -5.86 15.96
N HIS A 259 -10.02 -5.95 15.64
CA HIS A 259 -9.34 -4.95 14.80
C HIS A 259 -9.98 -4.74 13.42
N GLY A 260 -10.70 -5.74 12.90
CA GLY A 260 -11.43 -5.67 11.63
C GLY A 260 -10.56 -5.49 10.36
N ALA A 261 -9.24 -5.50 10.49
CA ALA A 261 -8.35 -5.45 9.34
C ALA A 261 -8.35 -6.79 8.61
N THR A 262 -8.50 -6.77 7.29
CA THR A 262 -8.48 -7.96 6.43
C THR A 262 -7.28 -8.01 5.49
N MET A 263 -6.61 -6.88 5.31
CA MET A 263 -5.37 -6.73 4.55
C MET A 263 -4.45 -5.76 5.26
N LEU A 264 -3.14 -6.06 5.26
CA LEU A 264 -2.12 -5.13 5.71
C LEU A 264 -0.97 -5.13 4.72
N HIS A 265 -0.45 -3.94 4.47
CA HIS A 265 0.77 -3.68 3.71
C HIS A 265 1.78 -3.04 4.66
N PHE A 266 2.87 -3.73 4.91
CA PHE A 266 3.97 -3.26 5.75
C PHE A 266 5.10 -2.72 4.89
N GLU A 267 5.71 -1.64 5.33
CA GLU A 267 7.01 -1.18 4.86
C GLU A 267 8.03 -1.39 5.98
N LEU A 268 9.05 -2.17 5.71
CA LEU A 268 10.11 -2.51 6.66
C LEU A 268 11.46 -2.12 6.03
N PHE A 269 12.47 -2.00 6.87
CA PHE A 269 13.86 -1.75 6.45
C PHE A 269 14.74 -2.86 6.99
N GLU A 270 15.45 -3.55 6.11
CA GLU A 270 16.48 -4.51 6.51
C GLU A 270 17.77 -3.77 6.86
N SER A 271 18.35 -4.08 8.02
CA SER A 271 19.62 -3.49 8.44
C SER A 271 20.73 -3.90 7.48
N PRO A 272 21.67 -2.99 7.11
CA PRO A 272 22.73 -3.27 6.14
C PRO A 272 23.65 -4.44 6.53
N ASN A 273 23.75 -4.76 7.82
CA ASN A 273 24.54 -5.86 8.35
C ASN A 273 23.72 -7.14 8.58
N GLY A 274 22.46 -7.19 8.11
CA GLY A 274 21.58 -8.33 8.32
C GLY A 274 21.16 -8.57 9.78
N SER A 275 21.33 -7.58 10.68
CA SER A 275 21.03 -7.74 12.11
C SER A 275 19.55 -7.69 12.47
N GLY A 276 18.66 -7.61 11.49
CA GLY A 276 17.23 -7.60 11.69
C GLY A 276 16.49 -6.61 10.80
N VAL A 277 15.20 -6.42 11.08
CA VAL A 277 14.31 -5.50 10.37
C VAL A 277 13.77 -4.41 11.29
N THR A 278 13.62 -3.20 10.77
CA THR A 278 13.01 -2.06 11.44
C THR A 278 11.64 -1.77 10.82
N ALA A 279 10.60 -1.61 11.64
CA ALA A 279 9.27 -1.28 11.16
C ALA A 279 9.19 0.19 10.73
N GLY A 280 8.84 0.41 9.46
CA GLY A 280 8.62 1.72 8.86
C GLY A 280 7.17 2.17 8.95
N GLU A 281 6.31 1.55 8.15
CA GLU A 281 4.88 1.88 8.04
C GLU A 281 4.02 0.60 7.93
N VAL A 282 2.73 0.73 8.24
CA VAL A 282 1.72 -0.30 7.97
C VAL A 282 0.41 0.35 7.57
N GLY A 283 -0.08 0.04 6.39
CA GLY A 283 -1.40 0.47 5.90
C GLY A 283 -2.41 -0.68 5.94
N ALA A 284 -3.65 -0.41 6.32
CA ALA A 284 -4.72 -1.41 6.30
C ALA A 284 -5.35 -1.52 4.90
N ARG A 285 -4.52 -1.85 3.93
CA ARG A 285 -4.87 -1.97 2.50
C ARG A 285 -3.90 -2.89 1.78
N MET A 286 -4.13 -3.12 0.52
CA MET A 286 -3.17 -3.81 -0.35
C MET A 286 -2.06 -2.85 -0.82
N GLY A 287 -0.85 -3.37 -1.00
CA GLY A 287 0.26 -2.64 -1.60
C GLY A 287 -0.05 -2.16 -3.02
N GLY A 288 0.55 -1.02 -3.40
CA GLY A 288 0.39 -0.41 -4.72
C GLY A 288 1.34 -0.98 -5.78
N GLY A 289 1.42 -0.31 -6.94
CA GLY A 289 2.31 -0.70 -8.02
C GLY A 289 2.00 -2.08 -8.60
N GLY A 290 3.04 -2.87 -8.87
CA GLY A 290 2.94 -4.24 -9.38
C GLY A 290 2.80 -5.34 -8.33
N ILE A 291 2.67 -4.98 -7.04
CA ILE A 291 2.69 -5.91 -5.90
C ILE A 291 1.63 -7.00 -6.06
N ARG A 292 0.38 -6.63 -6.32
CA ARG A 292 -0.71 -7.60 -6.48
C ARG A 292 -0.41 -8.66 -7.55
N ALA A 293 0.08 -8.23 -8.70
CA ALA A 293 0.38 -9.12 -9.81
C ALA A 293 1.58 -10.03 -9.50
N ALA A 294 2.64 -9.48 -8.91
CA ALA A 294 3.81 -10.25 -8.50
C ALA A 294 3.47 -11.28 -7.42
N VAL A 295 2.71 -10.88 -6.39
CA VAL A 295 2.29 -11.83 -5.33
C VAL A 295 1.40 -12.93 -5.92
N ARG A 296 0.50 -12.61 -6.85
CA ARG A 296 -0.32 -13.62 -7.52
C ARG A 296 0.53 -14.59 -8.33
N GLU A 297 1.54 -14.10 -9.04
CA GLU A 297 2.47 -14.94 -9.79
C GLU A 297 3.30 -15.85 -8.85
N ALA A 298 3.80 -15.31 -7.73
CA ALA A 298 4.63 -16.05 -6.77
C ALA A 298 3.85 -17.03 -5.88
N THR A 299 2.57 -16.75 -5.59
CA THR A 299 1.81 -17.49 -4.56
C THR A 299 0.55 -18.18 -5.12
N GLY A 300 0.15 -17.86 -6.34
CA GLY A 300 -1.16 -18.28 -6.89
C GLY A 300 -2.36 -17.55 -6.24
N ARG A 301 -2.12 -16.57 -5.33
CA ARG A 301 -3.13 -15.93 -4.49
C ARG A 301 -3.35 -14.47 -4.90
N ASP A 302 -4.60 -14.07 -5.07
CA ASP A 302 -4.97 -12.67 -5.33
C ASP A 302 -5.33 -11.98 -4.01
N LEU A 303 -4.36 -11.25 -3.42
CA LEU A 303 -4.53 -10.55 -2.14
C LEU A 303 -5.73 -9.59 -2.14
N ALA A 304 -5.98 -8.87 -3.25
CA ALA A 304 -7.11 -7.96 -3.33
C ALA A 304 -8.43 -8.72 -3.24
N ARG A 305 -8.57 -9.79 -4.04
CA ARG A 305 -9.78 -10.63 -4.00
C ARG A 305 -10.01 -11.21 -2.61
N GLU A 306 -8.95 -11.75 -2.00
CA GLU A 306 -9.05 -12.30 -0.65
C GLU A 306 -9.48 -11.26 0.38
N GLY A 307 -8.83 -10.11 0.38
CA GLY A 307 -9.13 -9.04 1.33
C GLY A 307 -10.57 -8.52 1.21
N TYR A 308 -11.09 -8.37 0.00
CA TYR A 308 -12.48 -7.99 -0.21
C TYR A 308 -13.46 -9.07 0.23
N LEU A 309 -13.19 -10.35 -0.07
CA LEU A 309 -14.02 -11.47 0.40
C LEU A 309 -14.03 -11.55 1.93
N LEU A 310 -12.88 -11.40 2.57
CA LEU A 310 -12.77 -11.39 4.04
C LEU A 310 -13.55 -10.21 4.64
N ALA A 311 -13.41 -9.01 4.06
CA ALA A 311 -14.11 -7.81 4.51
C ALA A 311 -15.64 -7.91 4.36
N ALA A 312 -16.10 -8.59 3.30
CA ALA A 312 -17.51 -8.87 3.06
C ALA A 312 -18.07 -10.03 3.92
N GLY A 313 -17.23 -10.71 4.72
CA GLY A 313 -17.64 -11.89 5.49
C GLY A 313 -17.78 -13.18 4.66
N LEU A 314 -17.21 -13.18 3.45
CA LEU A 314 -17.25 -14.30 2.49
C LEU A 314 -15.92 -15.08 2.43
N GLY A 315 -15.19 -15.09 3.53
CA GLY A 315 -13.86 -15.74 3.61
C GLY A 315 -13.87 -17.24 3.32
N ASP A 316 -14.97 -17.93 3.52
CA ASP A 316 -15.12 -19.36 3.21
C ASP A 316 -15.06 -19.66 1.70
N ALA A 317 -15.32 -18.67 0.86
CA ALA A 317 -15.16 -18.77 -0.59
C ALA A 317 -13.70 -18.69 -1.08
N ILE A 318 -12.75 -18.48 -0.18
CA ILE A 318 -11.32 -18.45 -0.49
C ILE A 318 -10.80 -19.88 -0.56
N THR A 319 -10.60 -20.37 -1.78
CA THR A 319 -10.06 -21.72 -2.00
C THR A 319 -8.54 -21.74 -1.75
N PRO A 320 -8.02 -22.66 -0.93
CA PRO A 320 -6.59 -22.87 -0.84
C PRO A 320 -6.00 -23.27 -2.20
N THR A 321 -4.98 -22.53 -2.62
CA THR A 321 -4.22 -22.86 -3.84
C THR A 321 -2.79 -23.18 -3.40
N PRO A 322 -2.23 -24.35 -3.81
CA PRO A 322 -0.83 -24.60 -3.54
C PRO A 322 0.01 -23.51 -4.23
N PRO A 323 0.98 -22.91 -3.53
CA PRO A 323 1.81 -21.89 -4.14
C PRO A 323 2.65 -22.50 -5.27
N PRO A 324 2.81 -21.82 -6.40
CA PRO A 324 3.83 -22.19 -7.37
C PRO A 324 5.22 -22.07 -6.72
N GLU A 325 6.15 -22.91 -7.13
CA GLU A 325 7.54 -22.88 -6.66
C GLU A 325 8.33 -21.83 -7.46
N THR A 326 7.87 -20.58 -7.41
CA THR A 326 8.45 -19.48 -8.17
C THR A 326 8.57 -18.23 -7.30
N SER A 327 9.61 -17.43 -7.55
CA SER A 327 9.69 -16.04 -7.12
C SER A 327 9.19 -15.14 -8.24
N ALA A 328 8.55 -14.04 -7.89
CA ALA A 328 8.08 -13.08 -8.89
C ALA A 328 8.41 -11.65 -8.47
N GLY A 329 8.47 -10.77 -9.45
CA GLY A 329 8.75 -9.36 -9.21
C GLY A 329 8.03 -8.49 -10.22
N TRP A 330 8.22 -7.22 -10.06
CA TRP A 330 7.68 -6.22 -10.97
C TRP A 330 8.63 -5.04 -11.13
N MET A 331 8.52 -4.39 -12.27
CA MET A 331 9.22 -3.14 -12.57
C MET A 331 8.24 -2.16 -13.20
N LEU A 332 8.29 -0.90 -12.76
CA LEU A 332 7.57 0.21 -13.37
C LEU A 332 8.57 1.13 -14.06
N PHE A 333 8.27 1.46 -15.30
CA PHE A 333 9.07 2.36 -16.13
C PHE A 333 8.48 3.76 -16.06
N THR A 334 9.27 4.73 -15.63
CA THR A 334 8.85 6.12 -15.47
C THR A 334 9.19 6.99 -16.68
N ALA A 335 10.17 6.60 -17.49
CA ALA A 335 10.62 7.36 -18.66
C ALA A 335 10.40 6.58 -19.96
N VAL A 336 11.09 5.46 -20.15
CA VAL A 336 11.08 4.64 -21.36
C VAL A 336 10.84 3.20 -21.00
N VAL A 337 9.98 2.51 -21.74
CA VAL A 337 9.83 1.06 -21.65
C VAL A 337 10.92 0.42 -22.51
N PRO A 338 11.82 -0.40 -21.96
CA PRO A 338 12.89 -1.01 -22.73
C PRO A 338 12.31 -1.98 -23.78
N ALA A 339 13.00 -2.08 -24.92
CA ALA A 339 12.70 -3.10 -25.91
C ALA A 339 13.19 -4.46 -25.39
N LEU A 340 12.26 -5.32 -24.99
CA LEU A 340 12.57 -6.64 -24.42
C LEU A 340 12.77 -7.74 -25.47
N GLY A 341 12.57 -7.42 -26.76
CA GLY A 341 12.62 -8.40 -27.87
C GLY A 341 11.26 -9.06 -28.12
N ASP A 342 11.21 -9.80 -29.24
CA ASP A 342 10.07 -10.62 -29.64
C ASP A 342 10.62 -11.96 -30.17
N PRO A 343 10.35 -13.10 -29.50
CA PRO A 343 9.49 -13.25 -28.31
C PRO A 343 10.09 -12.62 -27.04
N LEU A 344 9.21 -12.32 -26.06
CA LEU A 344 9.64 -11.86 -24.74
C LEU A 344 10.54 -12.90 -24.07
N PRO A 345 11.54 -12.49 -23.27
CA PRO A 345 12.33 -13.42 -22.45
C PRO A 345 11.44 -14.31 -21.55
N GLU A 346 11.80 -15.56 -21.34
CA GLU A 346 11.01 -16.53 -20.56
C GLU A 346 10.74 -16.09 -19.11
N TRP A 347 11.63 -15.26 -18.54
CA TRP A 347 11.48 -14.71 -17.21
C TRP A 347 10.48 -13.52 -17.14
N VAL A 348 9.99 -13.01 -18.28
CA VAL A 348 8.95 -11.98 -18.33
C VAL A 348 7.58 -12.63 -18.43
N ALA A 349 6.79 -12.53 -17.37
CA ALA A 349 5.44 -13.09 -17.32
C ALA A 349 4.41 -12.23 -18.08
N SER A 350 4.54 -10.91 -18.00
CA SER A 350 3.70 -9.97 -18.75
C SER A 350 4.29 -8.57 -18.79
N THR A 351 3.87 -7.77 -19.78
CA THR A 351 4.21 -6.35 -19.90
C THR A 351 2.96 -5.54 -20.20
N TRP A 352 3.03 -4.24 -19.90
CA TRP A 352 2.01 -3.28 -20.29
C TRP A 352 2.64 -1.92 -20.54
N THR A 353 1.99 -1.11 -21.37
CA THR A 353 2.38 0.28 -21.65
C THR A 353 1.15 1.19 -21.58
N ARG A 354 1.35 2.46 -21.28
CA ARG A 354 0.33 3.49 -21.33
C ARG A 354 0.93 4.84 -21.75
N PRO A 355 0.12 5.76 -22.31
CA PRO A 355 0.58 7.10 -22.60
C PRO A 355 1.12 7.82 -21.36
N ARG A 356 2.15 8.64 -21.53
CA ARG A 356 2.67 9.51 -20.47
C ARG A 356 1.61 10.55 -20.10
N THR A 357 1.34 10.70 -18.81
CA THR A 357 0.34 11.65 -18.28
C THR A 357 0.97 12.88 -17.63
N THR A 358 2.26 12.80 -17.24
CA THR A 358 3.01 13.87 -16.58
C THR A 358 4.39 14.03 -17.21
N ALA A 359 4.92 15.26 -17.23
CA ALA A 359 6.28 15.53 -17.73
C ALA A 359 7.35 14.95 -16.79
N GLU A 360 7.10 15.03 -15.48
CA GLU A 360 8.00 14.51 -14.44
C GLU A 360 7.22 13.53 -13.55
N PRO A 361 7.54 12.22 -13.61
CA PRO A 361 6.90 11.23 -12.77
C PRO A 361 7.33 11.42 -11.31
N GLN A 362 6.35 11.49 -10.43
CA GLN A 362 6.57 11.65 -8.98
C GLN A 362 6.06 10.44 -8.18
N HIS A 363 5.24 9.59 -8.81
CA HIS A 363 4.59 8.46 -8.15
C HIS A 363 4.56 7.22 -9.05
N SER A 364 4.37 6.06 -8.46
CA SER A 364 4.16 4.79 -9.19
C SER A 364 3.00 4.83 -10.18
N VAL A 365 2.01 5.69 -9.95
CA VAL A 365 0.88 5.89 -10.87
C VAL A 365 1.26 6.63 -12.14
N ASP A 366 2.40 7.29 -12.18
CA ASP A 366 2.90 8.04 -13.35
C ASP A 366 3.74 7.17 -14.30
N ALA A 367 3.94 5.89 -13.98
CA ALA A 367 4.68 4.96 -14.82
C ALA A 367 4.08 4.88 -16.23
N VAL A 368 4.89 4.90 -17.26
CA VAL A 368 4.50 4.78 -18.67
C VAL A 368 4.41 3.33 -19.13
N GLY A 369 4.84 2.40 -18.30
CA GLY A 369 4.75 0.97 -18.54
C GLY A 369 5.23 0.17 -17.33
N GLY A 370 5.13 -1.12 -17.44
CA GLY A 370 5.63 -2.03 -16.43
C GLY A 370 5.70 -3.45 -16.94
N MET A 371 6.34 -4.28 -16.14
CA MET A 371 6.41 -5.70 -16.39
C MET A 371 6.27 -6.49 -15.08
N ILE A 372 5.78 -7.70 -15.21
CA ILE A 372 5.83 -8.74 -14.17
C ILE A 372 6.86 -9.77 -14.62
N VAL A 373 7.70 -10.17 -13.69
CA VAL A 373 8.79 -11.10 -13.94
C VAL A 373 8.70 -12.29 -12.99
N ARG A 374 9.30 -13.43 -13.37
CA ARG A 374 9.32 -14.66 -12.58
C ARG A 374 10.65 -15.40 -12.76
N ALA A 375 11.05 -16.13 -11.73
CA ALA A 375 12.20 -17.02 -11.75
C ALA A 375 12.02 -18.14 -10.71
N ASN A 376 12.90 -19.14 -10.71
CA ASN A 376 12.84 -20.25 -9.78
C ASN A 376 13.31 -19.86 -8.36
N SER A 377 14.00 -18.73 -8.21
CA SER A 377 14.45 -18.21 -6.92
C SER A 377 14.53 -16.68 -6.90
N SER A 378 14.46 -16.09 -5.71
CA SER A 378 14.64 -14.66 -5.49
C SER A 378 16.03 -14.17 -5.93
N ALA A 379 17.07 -14.98 -5.75
CA ALA A 379 18.43 -14.66 -6.18
C ALA A 379 18.59 -14.60 -7.70
N GLU A 380 17.94 -15.51 -8.44
CA GLU A 380 17.91 -15.50 -9.90
C GLU A 380 17.13 -14.28 -10.41
N LEU A 381 15.98 -14.01 -9.82
CA LEU A 381 15.14 -12.88 -10.14
C LEU A 381 15.83 -11.54 -9.92
N ARG A 382 16.56 -11.40 -8.79
CA ARG A 382 17.36 -10.23 -8.51
C ARG A 382 18.38 -9.96 -9.62
N ARG A 383 19.15 -10.98 -10.04
CA ARG A 383 20.13 -10.84 -11.14
C ARG A 383 19.47 -10.42 -12.46
N ALA A 384 18.31 -11.01 -12.78
CA ALA A 384 17.57 -10.62 -13.99
C ALA A 384 17.13 -9.15 -13.94
N LEU A 385 16.60 -8.69 -12.83
CA LEU A 385 16.17 -7.31 -12.65
C LEU A 385 17.33 -6.32 -12.64
N GLU A 386 18.45 -6.67 -12.02
CA GLU A 386 19.67 -5.84 -12.00
C GLU A 386 20.35 -5.75 -13.38
N SER A 387 20.11 -6.71 -14.29
CA SER A 387 20.64 -6.69 -15.65
C SER A 387 19.93 -5.69 -16.59
N ILE A 388 18.75 -5.20 -16.20
CA ILE A 388 18.04 -4.19 -16.96
C ILE A 388 18.65 -2.83 -16.63
N GLU A 389 19.15 -2.14 -17.63
CA GLU A 389 19.76 -0.84 -17.43
C GLU A 389 18.80 0.14 -16.74
N TRP A 390 19.21 0.63 -15.58
CA TRP A 390 18.43 1.50 -14.69
C TRP A 390 18.37 2.95 -15.16
N HIS A 391 19.04 3.28 -16.25
CA HIS A 391 19.17 4.67 -16.70
C HIS A 391 17.91 5.13 -17.43
N ALA A 392 17.16 6.02 -16.78
CA ALA A 392 16.38 6.99 -17.54
C ALA A 392 17.42 7.84 -18.32
N GLU A 393 17.64 7.53 -19.60
CA GLU A 393 18.36 8.47 -20.46
C GLU A 393 17.61 9.79 -20.39
N SER A 394 18.27 10.79 -19.79
CA SER A 394 17.85 12.18 -19.82
C SER A 394 17.93 12.63 -21.26
N GLY A 395 16.79 12.56 -21.97
CA GLY A 395 16.60 13.19 -23.27
C GLY A 395 16.22 14.65 -23.12
#